data_34ffc131c4bfedcc609bb5a5394ea946
#
_entry.id   34ffc131c4bfedcc609bb5a5394ea946
#
_cell.length_a   1.000
_cell.length_b   1.000
_cell.length_c   1.000
_cell.angle_alpha   90.00
_cell.angle_beta   90.00
_cell.angle_gamma   90.00
#
_symmetry.space_group_name_H-M   'P 1'
#
loop_
_entity.id
_entity.type
_entity.pdbx_description
1 polymer ?
#
loop_
_entity_poly.entity_id
_entity_poly.type
_entity_poly.pdbx_seq_one_letter_code
_entity_poly.pdbx_strand_id
1 'polypeptide(L)'
;MRKEWWQEKVAYQIYPKSFKDTKGNGIGDIRGIIEKLDYLKNLGIDIIWISPCFLSPLADQGYDIADYYKIDPRFGSNEDMEELLAEAKKRDMHILLDLVVNHCSDEHEWFQKAVADPKGPYADYFFFEEGIDGKEPNNWRSYFGGSVWEKVPGTENTYYLHLFHKKQPDLNWENPKLREEIYKMINWWLDKGVSGFRIDAILNIKKVFPLQGHHYPADRDDGMAACTNMIYEAEGIGDFLREMRDRCFRPHNAFSVGEVFNETEEQIPEFIGEDGYFSSMFDFRAHSSGHSDKGWFDNKPVTPNAYRDNCFLTQRLVNPVGFISTVIENHDESRGVNSYIPTEDLNDSSKKFIATMLMMQRGLPFIYQGQEIGMENVIFHDISEVDDISTLDEYKIALENGYSKEEALKIVNRYSRDNARTPMQWSSEKEAGFTTGKPWLPVNPNYTRINVESQEKDPDSVLSYYKALCALRKQEEYKEAVVYGEFIPFLEQEDRLMAFYRKGEKKTFLVLGNYRKEEREVEIPGTIKKVVLSNVEPRINGNRVKLSGYEALILEVE
;
A
#
# COMPACT_ATOMS: atom_id res chain seq x y z
N MET A 1 19.79 16.75 5.51
CA MET A 1 18.33 16.57 5.39
C MET A 1 17.64 17.19 6.61
N ARG A 2 16.61 18.00 6.42
CA ARG A 2 15.81 18.57 7.50
C ARG A 2 15.04 17.47 8.21
N LYS A 3 14.93 17.54 9.56
CA LYS A 3 14.10 16.61 10.32
C LYS A 3 12.64 17.06 10.21
N GLU A 4 11.80 16.15 9.75
CA GLU A 4 10.35 16.36 9.57
C GLU A 4 9.57 15.61 10.65
N TRP A 5 8.40 16.10 11.05
CA TRP A 5 7.61 15.57 12.16
C TRP A 5 7.22 14.10 12.02
N TRP A 6 7.05 13.63 10.78
CA TRP A 6 6.57 12.29 10.45
C TRP A 6 7.68 11.21 10.45
N GLN A 7 8.95 11.60 10.34
CA GLN A 7 10.06 10.64 10.16
C GLN A 7 10.26 9.69 11.35
N GLU A 8 9.98 10.16 12.57
CA GLU A 8 10.10 9.36 13.80
C GLU A 8 8.87 8.51 14.10
N LYS A 9 7.83 8.59 13.27
CA LYS A 9 6.54 7.96 13.47
C LYS A 9 6.51 6.52 12.96
N VAL A 10 5.42 5.82 13.29
CA VAL A 10 5.02 4.53 12.71
C VAL A 10 3.62 4.70 12.14
N ALA A 11 3.44 4.31 10.89
CA ALA A 11 2.16 4.41 10.21
C ALA A 11 1.42 3.06 10.19
N TYR A 12 0.09 3.13 10.17
CA TYR A 12 -0.79 1.97 10.10
C TYR A 12 -1.87 2.22 9.05
N GLN A 13 -2.09 1.29 8.14
CA GLN A 13 -3.17 1.37 7.17
C GLN A 13 -4.41 0.64 7.67
N ILE A 14 -5.54 1.32 7.61
CA ILE A 14 -6.87 0.76 7.84
C ILE A 14 -7.63 0.65 6.52
N TYR A 15 -8.13 -0.53 6.22
CA TYR A 15 -9.15 -0.79 5.21
C TYR A 15 -10.52 -0.79 5.90
N PRO A 16 -11.29 0.33 5.85
CA PRO A 16 -12.43 0.56 6.74
C PRO A 16 -13.47 -0.56 6.68
N LYS A 17 -13.77 -1.05 5.48
CA LYS A 17 -14.78 -2.07 5.22
C LYS A 17 -14.56 -3.37 6.03
N SER A 18 -13.29 -3.65 6.40
CA SER A 18 -12.88 -4.90 7.08
C SER A 18 -12.24 -4.70 8.45
N PHE A 19 -12.22 -3.48 9.02
CA PHE A 19 -11.52 -3.24 10.28
C PHE A 19 -12.35 -3.60 11.50
N LYS A 20 -13.48 -2.94 11.71
CA LYS A 20 -14.41 -3.22 12.82
C LYS A 20 -15.81 -2.71 12.49
N ASP A 21 -16.80 -3.58 12.56
CA ASP A 21 -18.21 -3.25 12.37
C ASP A 21 -18.89 -3.02 13.74
N THR A 22 -19.43 -1.84 13.94
CA THR A 22 -20.20 -1.49 15.15
C THR A 22 -21.71 -1.59 14.94
N LYS A 23 -22.17 -1.64 13.68
CA LYS A 23 -23.60 -1.67 13.31
C LYS A 23 -24.16 -3.08 13.18
N GLY A 24 -23.32 -4.11 13.09
CA GLY A 24 -23.71 -5.50 12.90
C GLY A 24 -24.24 -5.79 11.50
N ASN A 25 -23.84 -5.01 10.50
CA ASN A 25 -24.26 -5.17 9.10
C ASN A 25 -23.24 -5.89 8.23
N GLY A 26 -22.09 -6.30 8.80
CA GLY A 26 -21.01 -7.00 8.11
C GLY A 26 -19.99 -6.10 7.42
N ILE A 27 -20.10 -4.78 7.57
CA ILE A 27 -19.22 -3.77 6.99
C ILE A 27 -18.62 -2.93 8.11
N GLY A 28 -17.30 -2.83 8.14
CA GLY A 28 -16.59 -1.99 9.12
C GLY A 28 -16.93 -0.50 8.94
N ASP A 29 -16.78 0.28 9.99
CA ASP A 29 -17.18 1.68 10.00
C ASP A 29 -16.22 2.57 10.80
N ILE A 30 -16.39 3.89 10.66
CA ILE A 30 -15.56 4.89 11.35
C ILE A 30 -15.68 4.79 12.87
N ARG A 31 -16.87 4.43 13.39
CA ARG A 31 -17.06 4.20 14.83
C ARG A 31 -16.19 3.04 15.32
N GLY A 32 -16.05 1.99 14.51
CA GLY A 32 -15.15 0.87 14.81
C GLY A 32 -13.68 1.30 14.83
N ILE A 33 -13.28 2.26 13.99
CA ILE A 33 -11.92 2.84 14.05
C ILE A 33 -11.73 3.61 15.36
N ILE A 34 -12.70 4.45 15.75
CA ILE A 34 -12.67 5.20 17.02
C ILE A 34 -12.54 4.26 18.21
N GLU A 35 -13.32 3.18 18.27
CA GLU A 35 -13.24 2.16 19.34
C GLU A 35 -11.86 1.50 19.47
N LYS A 36 -11.09 1.45 18.38
CA LYS A 36 -9.79 0.78 18.34
C LYS A 36 -8.58 1.72 18.40
N LEU A 37 -8.77 3.03 18.57
CA LEU A 37 -7.68 4.00 18.67
C LEU A 37 -6.72 3.69 19.83
N ASP A 38 -7.24 3.26 20.98
CA ASP A 38 -6.39 2.89 22.14
C ASP A 38 -5.56 1.64 21.86
N TYR A 39 -6.10 0.64 21.15
CA TYR A 39 -5.35 -0.51 20.66
C TYR A 39 -4.19 -0.08 19.75
N LEU A 40 -4.47 0.76 18.76
CA LEU A 40 -3.45 1.27 17.84
C LEU A 40 -2.39 2.11 18.57
N LYS A 41 -2.79 2.94 19.52
CA LYS A 41 -1.83 3.70 20.35
C LYS A 41 -0.94 2.79 21.18
N ASN A 42 -1.51 1.73 21.77
CA ASN A 42 -0.78 0.74 22.57
C ASN A 42 0.15 -0.14 21.70
N LEU A 43 -0.18 -0.36 20.44
CA LEU A 43 0.72 -0.98 19.45
C LEU A 43 1.93 -0.08 19.15
N GLY A 44 1.78 1.22 19.31
CA GLY A 44 2.81 2.21 19.03
C GLY A 44 2.59 2.98 17.72
N ILE A 45 1.36 3.01 17.20
CA ILE A 45 1.01 3.73 15.99
C ILE A 45 0.86 5.21 16.27
N ASP A 46 1.32 6.03 15.32
CA ASP A 46 1.25 7.49 15.36
C ASP A 46 0.49 8.08 14.17
N ILE A 47 0.52 7.40 13.02
CA ILE A 47 -0.14 7.84 11.79
C ILE A 47 -1.10 6.73 11.35
N ILE A 48 -2.34 7.08 11.04
CA ILE A 48 -3.34 6.16 10.51
C ILE A 48 -3.71 6.62 9.10
N TRP A 49 -3.40 5.80 8.10
CA TRP A 49 -3.93 5.97 6.75
C TRP A 49 -5.22 5.18 6.61
N ILE A 50 -6.29 5.85 6.23
CA ILE A 50 -7.60 5.27 5.97
C ILE A 50 -7.79 5.15 4.46
N SER A 51 -7.96 3.93 3.94
CA SER A 51 -8.34 3.69 2.54
C SER A 51 -9.69 4.34 2.24
N PRO A 52 -10.07 4.57 0.96
CA PRO A 52 -11.19 5.42 0.61
C PRO A 52 -12.48 5.08 1.36
N CYS A 53 -13.07 6.09 1.98
CA CYS A 53 -14.35 6.01 2.69
C CYS A 53 -15.34 7.10 2.27
N PHE A 54 -15.05 7.80 1.18
CA PHE A 54 -15.94 8.79 0.58
C PHE A 54 -17.14 8.14 -0.11
N LEU A 55 -18.16 8.93 -0.40
CA LEU A 55 -19.34 8.46 -1.14
C LEU A 55 -18.92 7.83 -2.46
N SER A 56 -19.30 6.57 -2.66
CA SER A 56 -18.87 5.76 -3.79
C SER A 56 -19.93 4.69 -4.12
N PRO A 57 -20.17 4.35 -5.40
CA PRO A 57 -20.92 3.15 -5.76
C PRO A 57 -20.21 1.84 -5.40
N LEU A 58 -18.90 1.88 -5.01
CA LEU A 58 -18.05 0.74 -4.71
C LEU A 58 -17.80 -0.20 -5.92
N ALA A 59 -17.76 0.32 -7.12
CA ALA A 59 -17.37 -0.46 -8.30
C ALA A 59 -15.91 -0.95 -8.19
N ASP A 60 -15.04 -0.14 -7.56
CA ASP A 60 -13.68 -0.50 -7.19
C ASP A 60 -13.44 -0.21 -5.68
N GLN A 61 -14.30 -0.77 -4.84
CA GLN A 61 -14.18 -0.76 -3.37
C GLN A 61 -13.91 0.60 -2.73
N GLY A 62 -14.37 1.71 -3.35
CA GLY A 62 -14.24 3.08 -2.84
C GLY A 62 -13.29 3.95 -3.65
N TYR A 63 -12.49 3.39 -4.55
CA TYR A 63 -11.65 4.16 -5.48
C TYR A 63 -12.42 4.80 -6.64
N ASP A 64 -13.71 4.57 -6.75
CA ASP A 64 -14.67 5.22 -7.64
C ASP A 64 -15.48 6.28 -6.86
N ILE A 65 -14.89 7.46 -6.60
CA ILE A 65 -15.45 8.46 -5.71
C ILE A 65 -16.52 9.29 -6.43
N ALA A 66 -17.75 9.29 -5.86
CA ALA A 66 -18.88 10.07 -6.37
C ALA A 66 -19.01 11.46 -5.72
N ASP A 67 -18.48 11.64 -4.50
CA ASP A 67 -18.44 12.94 -3.81
C ASP A 67 -17.25 12.97 -2.85
N TYR A 68 -16.28 13.84 -3.11
CA TYR A 68 -15.06 13.99 -2.31
C TYR A 68 -15.26 14.66 -0.95
N TYR A 69 -16.39 15.33 -0.74
CA TYR A 69 -16.70 16.08 0.48
C TYR A 69 -17.58 15.31 1.45
N LYS A 70 -18.02 14.11 1.06
CA LYS A 70 -19.00 13.33 1.80
C LYS A 70 -18.49 11.93 2.13
N ILE A 71 -18.55 11.57 3.40
CA ILE A 71 -18.31 10.21 3.85
C ILE A 71 -19.48 9.31 3.41
N ASP A 72 -19.18 8.11 2.93
CA ASP A 72 -20.20 7.15 2.53
C ASP A 72 -21.02 6.68 3.76
N PRO A 73 -22.34 6.69 3.69
CA PRO A 73 -23.21 6.29 4.81
C PRO A 73 -22.98 4.86 5.33
N ARG A 74 -22.39 3.99 4.51
CA ARG A 74 -21.99 2.64 4.95
C ARG A 74 -20.92 2.70 6.00
N PHE A 75 -19.96 3.62 5.87
CA PHE A 75 -18.85 3.80 6.80
C PHE A 75 -19.16 4.79 7.92
N GLY A 76 -20.11 5.70 7.74
CA GLY A 76 -20.45 6.71 8.75
C GLY A 76 -20.93 8.02 8.16
N SER A 77 -20.64 9.11 8.84
CA SER A 77 -20.96 10.46 8.43
C SER A 77 -19.73 11.38 8.49
N ASN A 78 -19.87 12.62 8.02
CA ASN A 78 -18.83 13.64 8.17
C ASN A 78 -18.57 13.94 9.65
N GLU A 79 -19.63 13.94 10.48
CA GLU A 79 -19.54 14.13 11.93
C GLU A 79 -18.76 12.99 12.59
N ASP A 80 -18.94 11.74 12.15
CA ASP A 80 -18.14 10.59 12.62
C ASP A 80 -16.67 10.77 12.27
N MET A 81 -16.36 11.27 11.07
CA MET A 81 -14.99 11.57 10.66
C MET A 81 -14.39 12.72 11.50
N GLU A 82 -15.13 13.78 11.74
CA GLU A 82 -14.69 14.89 12.59
C GLU A 82 -14.41 14.43 14.04
N GLU A 83 -15.26 13.53 14.56
CA GLU A 83 -15.01 12.90 15.86
C GLU A 83 -13.74 12.03 15.85
N LEU A 84 -13.53 11.23 14.79
CA LEU A 84 -12.30 10.44 14.64
C LEU A 84 -11.04 11.32 14.62
N LEU A 85 -11.06 12.44 13.89
CA LEU A 85 -9.96 13.41 13.88
C LEU A 85 -9.68 13.98 15.28
N ALA A 86 -10.74 14.35 16.00
CA ALA A 86 -10.64 14.88 17.36
C ALA A 86 -10.09 13.83 18.35
N GLU A 87 -10.58 12.59 18.29
CA GLU A 87 -10.15 11.50 19.18
C GLU A 87 -8.71 11.04 18.87
N ALA A 88 -8.31 11.00 17.61
CA ALA A 88 -6.94 10.74 17.20
C ALA A 88 -5.99 11.83 17.73
N LYS A 89 -6.36 13.09 17.57
CA LYS A 89 -5.58 14.25 18.07
C LYS A 89 -5.36 14.21 19.58
N LYS A 90 -6.36 13.81 20.37
CA LYS A 90 -6.23 13.65 21.84
C LYS A 90 -5.16 12.63 22.22
N ARG A 91 -4.87 11.67 21.33
CA ARG A 91 -3.89 10.59 21.50
C ARG A 91 -2.56 10.88 20.85
N ASP A 92 -2.33 12.10 20.34
CA ASP A 92 -1.17 12.44 19.50
C ASP A 92 -1.03 11.46 18.34
N MET A 93 -2.12 11.26 17.60
CA MET A 93 -2.20 10.45 16.39
C MET A 93 -2.66 11.31 15.22
N HIS A 94 -2.15 11.00 14.04
CA HIS A 94 -2.40 11.72 12.81
C HIS A 94 -3.24 10.89 11.85
N ILE A 95 -4.22 11.47 11.20
CA ILE A 95 -5.05 10.80 10.20
C ILE A 95 -4.63 11.24 8.80
N LEU A 96 -4.38 10.27 7.93
CA LEU A 96 -4.23 10.46 6.48
C LEU A 96 -5.46 9.89 5.79
N LEU A 97 -5.95 10.60 4.79
CA LEU A 97 -6.96 10.08 3.87
C LEU A 97 -6.31 9.64 2.57
N ASP A 98 -7.06 8.88 1.78
CA ASP A 98 -6.65 8.48 0.44
C ASP A 98 -7.07 9.56 -0.57
N LEU A 99 -6.16 10.04 -1.39
CA LEU A 99 -6.39 11.05 -2.42
C LEU A 99 -6.43 10.38 -3.79
N VAL A 100 -7.63 10.13 -4.27
CA VAL A 100 -7.89 9.49 -5.57
C VAL A 100 -8.27 10.57 -6.56
N VAL A 101 -7.30 11.01 -7.36
CA VAL A 101 -7.48 12.18 -8.26
C VAL A 101 -7.03 11.94 -9.70
N ASN A 102 -6.65 10.71 -10.04
CA ASN A 102 -6.52 10.35 -11.45
C ASN A 102 -7.89 10.24 -12.13
N HIS A 103 -8.90 9.77 -11.41
CA HIS A 103 -10.25 9.52 -11.89
C HIS A 103 -11.26 9.82 -10.78
N CYS A 104 -12.54 9.85 -11.13
CA CYS A 104 -13.65 9.86 -10.19
C CYS A 104 -14.69 8.82 -10.63
N SER A 105 -15.79 8.66 -9.89
CA SER A 105 -16.90 7.81 -10.31
C SER A 105 -17.63 8.38 -11.53
N ASP A 106 -18.16 7.50 -12.37
CA ASP A 106 -19.13 7.87 -13.40
C ASP A 106 -20.43 8.46 -12.81
N GLU A 107 -20.67 8.25 -11.51
CA GLU A 107 -21.78 8.86 -10.76
C GLU A 107 -21.42 10.23 -10.15
N HIS A 108 -20.16 10.69 -10.26
CA HIS A 108 -19.75 12.01 -9.80
C HIS A 108 -20.47 13.11 -10.59
N GLU A 109 -20.91 14.17 -9.91
CA GLU A 109 -21.68 15.25 -10.56
C GLU A 109 -20.94 15.88 -11.75
N TRP A 110 -19.60 15.94 -11.72
CA TRP A 110 -18.80 16.48 -12.82
C TRP A 110 -18.96 15.65 -14.08
N PHE A 111 -18.89 14.31 -13.96
CA PHE A 111 -19.04 13.43 -15.12
C PHE A 111 -20.48 13.42 -15.64
N GLN A 112 -21.46 13.38 -14.75
CA GLN A 112 -22.85 13.44 -15.12
C GLN A 112 -23.19 14.74 -15.91
N LYS A 113 -22.64 15.89 -15.45
CA LYS A 113 -22.79 17.17 -16.15
C LYS A 113 -22.05 17.20 -17.49
N ALA A 114 -20.83 16.62 -17.56
CA ALA A 114 -20.06 16.54 -18.80
C ALA A 114 -20.77 15.72 -19.87
N VAL A 115 -21.36 14.59 -19.52
CA VAL A 115 -22.13 13.73 -20.44
C VAL A 115 -23.44 14.40 -20.86
N ALA A 116 -24.13 15.09 -19.94
CA ALA A 116 -25.39 15.79 -20.22
C ALA A 116 -25.20 17.02 -21.13
N ASP A 117 -24.08 17.71 -21.04
CA ASP A 117 -23.74 18.87 -21.89
C ASP A 117 -22.28 18.80 -22.36
N PRO A 118 -22.01 18.11 -23.49
CA PRO A 118 -20.66 17.96 -24.05
C PRO A 118 -19.98 19.26 -24.50
N LYS A 119 -20.67 20.40 -24.45
CA LYS A 119 -20.13 21.74 -24.70
C LYS A 119 -20.16 22.63 -23.46
N GLY A 120 -20.59 22.08 -22.34
CA GLY A 120 -20.69 22.75 -21.08
C GLY A 120 -19.35 22.90 -20.35
N PRO A 121 -19.36 23.60 -19.21
CA PRO A 121 -18.14 23.90 -18.47
C PRO A 121 -17.43 22.68 -17.86
N TYR A 122 -18.10 21.54 -17.80
CA TYR A 122 -17.54 20.29 -17.26
C TYR A 122 -17.00 19.35 -18.34
N ALA A 123 -17.27 19.61 -19.63
CA ALA A 123 -16.83 18.74 -20.73
C ALA A 123 -15.31 18.51 -20.71
N ASP A 124 -14.54 19.58 -20.49
CA ASP A 124 -13.07 19.53 -20.47
C ASP A 124 -12.49 18.99 -19.13
N TYR A 125 -13.34 18.54 -18.20
CA TYR A 125 -12.86 17.86 -16.96
C TYR A 125 -12.47 16.41 -17.20
N PHE A 126 -12.88 15.85 -18.36
CA PHE A 126 -12.64 14.48 -18.77
C PHE A 126 -12.06 14.44 -20.19
N PHE A 127 -11.60 13.26 -20.60
CA PHE A 127 -11.11 13.03 -21.94
C PHE A 127 -12.22 12.37 -22.78
N PHE A 128 -12.73 13.08 -23.76
CA PHE A 128 -13.67 12.56 -24.74
C PHE A 128 -13.02 12.57 -26.12
N GLU A 129 -13.07 11.44 -26.82
CA GLU A 129 -12.50 11.29 -28.17
C GLU A 129 -13.48 10.61 -29.12
N GLU A 130 -13.41 10.96 -30.39
CA GLU A 130 -14.13 10.24 -31.42
C GLU A 130 -13.39 8.95 -31.80
N GLY A 131 -14.13 7.88 -31.97
CA GLY A 131 -13.60 6.62 -32.49
C GLY A 131 -13.13 6.74 -33.94
N ILE A 132 -12.20 5.86 -34.35
CA ILE A 132 -11.63 5.82 -35.71
C ILE A 132 -12.18 4.58 -36.41
N ASP A 133 -12.79 4.77 -37.57
CA ASP A 133 -13.35 3.68 -38.42
C ASP A 133 -14.27 2.72 -37.66
N GLY A 134 -15.06 3.26 -36.74
CA GLY A 134 -16.00 2.48 -35.92
C GLY A 134 -15.36 1.68 -34.77
N LYS A 135 -14.11 1.95 -34.47
CA LYS A 135 -13.34 1.38 -33.36
C LYS A 135 -13.00 2.44 -32.33
N GLU A 136 -12.47 1.99 -31.18
CA GLU A 136 -11.96 2.85 -30.12
C GLU A 136 -10.87 3.80 -30.62
N PRO A 137 -10.66 4.95 -29.94
CA PRO A 137 -9.67 5.96 -30.33
C PRO A 137 -8.23 5.46 -30.45
N ASN A 138 -7.84 4.47 -29.64
CA ASN A 138 -6.55 3.80 -29.68
C ASN A 138 -6.62 2.36 -29.14
N ASN A 139 -5.48 1.66 -29.03
CA ASN A 139 -5.43 0.27 -28.62
C ASN A 139 -4.96 0.04 -27.16
N TRP A 140 -5.16 1.00 -26.28
CA TRP A 140 -4.68 0.85 -24.90
C TRP A 140 -5.59 -0.07 -24.11
N ARG A 141 -4.96 -0.95 -23.30
CA ARG A 141 -5.64 -1.86 -22.37
C ARG A 141 -5.66 -1.27 -20.96
N SER A 142 -6.83 -1.32 -20.31
CA SER A 142 -7.07 -0.92 -18.93
C SER A 142 -6.28 -1.79 -17.95
N TYR A 143 -6.01 -1.26 -16.76
CA TYR A 143 -5.42 -2.02 -15.64
C TYR A 143 -6.30 -3.21 -15.21
N PHE A 144 -7.61 -3.14 -15.42
CA PHE A 144 -8.57 -4.20 -15.10
C PHE A 144 -9.07 -4.99 -16.33
N GLY A 145 -8.27 -4.95 -17.41
CA GLY A 145 -8.58 -5.65 -18.65
C GLY A 145 -9.54 -4.88 -19.57
N GLY A 146 -9.61 -5.29 -20.83
CA GLY A 146 -10.37 -4.62 -21.88
C GLY A 146 -9.80 -3.27 -22.31
N SER A 147 -10.53 -2.55 -23.17
CA SER A 147 -10.15 -1.22 -23.65
C SER A 147 -10.19 -0.17 -22.53
N VAL A 148 -9.31 0.85 -22.62
CA VAL A 148 -9.40 2.06 -21.78
C VAL A 148 -10.52 3.02 -22.23
N TRP A 149 -11.24 2.68 -23.28
CA TRP A 149 -12.29 3.51 -23.88
C TRP A 149 -13.65 2.87 -23.72
N GLU A 150 -14.57 3.60 -23.11
CA GLU A 150 -15.98 3.20 -23.01
C GLU A 150 -16.83 4.21 -23.78
N LYS A 151 -17.84 3.72 -24.49
CA LYS A 151 -18.72 4.56 -25.31
C LYS A 151 -19.60 5.46 -24.42
N VAL A 152 -19.64 6.75 -24.75
CA VAL A 152 -20.53 7.69 -24.04
C VAL A 152 -21.98 7.33 -24.33
N PRO A 153 -22.84 7.13 -23.32
CA PRO A 153 -24.24 6.80 -23.50
C PRO A 153 -24.98 7.80 -24.39
N GLY A 154 -25.72 7.31 -25.38
CA GLY A 154 -26.49 8.15 -26.29
C GLY A 154 -25.72 8.75 -27.46
N THR A 155 -24.42 8.49 -27.58
CA THR A 155 -23.60 8.88 -28.75
C THR A 155 -23.37 7.70 -29.69
N GLU A 156 -23.07 8.00 -30.97
CA GLU A 156 -22.77 6.97 -31.96
C GLU A 156 -21.31 6.54 -31.95
N ASN A 157 -20.38 7.51 -31.74
CA ASN A 157 -18.96 7.28 -31.92
C ASN A 157 -18.06 8.01 -30.90
N THR A 158 -18.58 8.63 -29.87
CA THR A 158 -17.82 9.33 -28.83
C THR A 158 -17.52 8.39 -27.67
N TYR A 159 -16.27 8.40 -27.19
CA TYR A 159 -15.78 7.57 -26.10
C TYR A 159 -15.18 8.44 -25.01
N TYR A 160 -15.18 7.95 -23.76
CA TYR A 160 -14.44 8.56 -22.66
C TYR A 160 -13.31 7.64 -22.20
N LEU A 161 -12.23 8.24 -21.70
CA LEU A 161 -11.05 7.54 -21.21
C LEU A 161 -11.26 7.06 -19.77
N HIS A 162 -10.88 5.79 -19.49
CA HIS A 162 -10.75 5.24 -18.16
C HIS A 162 -9.55 4.28 -18.11
N LEU A 163 -8.50 4.61 -17.40
CA LEU A 163 -7.34 3.71 -17.28
C LEU A 163 -7.62 2.52 -16.37
N PHE A 164 -8.56 2.67 -15.43
CA PHE A 164 -9.04 1.65 -14.50
C PHE A 164 -10.40 1.10 -14.93
N HIS A 165 -11.33 0.91 -14.01
CA HIS A 165 -12.66 0.40 -14.35
C HIS A 165 -13.45 1.42 -15.18
N LYS A 166 -14.34 0.95 -16.06
CA LYS A 166 -15.18 1.83 -16.90
C LYS A 166 -16.08 2.77 -16.10
N LYS A 167 -16.33 2.48 -14.82
CA LYS A 167 -17.02 3.40 -13.90
C LYS A 167 -16.08 4.42 -13.24
N GLN A 168 -14.84 4.52 -13.69
CA GLN A 168 -13.81 5.43 -13.18
C GLN A 168 -13.24 6.31 -14.32
N PRO A 169 -14.05 7.25 -14.89
CA PRO A 169 -13.58 8.15 -15.93
C PRO A 169 -12.40 8.99 -15.45
N ASP A 170 -11.35 9.07 -16.27
CA ASP A 170 -10.11 9.79 -15.99
C ASP A 170 -10.29 11.30 -16.02
N LEU A 171 -9.72 11.99 -15.04
CA LEU A 171 -9.77 13.44 -14.89
C LEU A 171 -8.70 14.12 -15.74
N ASN A 172 -9.07 15.20 -16.44
CA ASN A 172 -8.20 15.96 -17.30
C ASN A 172 -7.39 17.01 -16.52
N TRP A 173 -6.23 16.63 -16.00
CA TRP A 173 -5.33 17.52 -15.27
C TRP A 173 -4.73 18.67 -16.10
N GLU A 174 -4.84 18.64 -17.44
CA GLU A 174 -4.47 19.81 -18.26
C GLU A 174 -5.43 20.99 -18.02
N ASN A 175 -6.64 20.73 -17.56
CA ASN A 175 -7.62 21.77 -17.27
C ASN A 175 -7.35 22.44 -15.91
N PRO A 176 -6.95 23.73 -15.88
CA PRO A 176 -6.66 24.43 -14.63
C PRO A 176 -7.87 24.60 -13.72
N LYS A 177 -9.10 24.62 -14.27
CA LYS A 177 -10.33 24.71 -13.45
C LYS A 177 -10.56 23.43 -12.67
N LEU A 178 -10.30 22.28 -13.27
CA LEU A 178 -10.34 21.01 -12.57
C LEU A 178 -9.33 20.98 -11.43
N ARG A 179 -8.07 21.37 -11.68
CA ARG A 179 -7.05 21.43 -10.63
C ARG A 179 -7.45 22.32 -9.47
N GLU A 180 -8.09 23.48 -9.74
CA GLU A 180 -8.63 24.35 -8.69
C GLU A 180 -9.67 23.64 -7.81
N GLU A 181 -10.58 22.88 -8.40
CA GLU A 181 -11.57 22.12 -7.61
C GLU A 181 -10.91 21.03 -6.76
N ILE A 182 -9.90 20.36 -7.29
CA ILE A 182 -9.12 19.35 -6.55
C ILE A 182 -8.37 20.01 -5.38
N TYR A 183 -7.72 21.16 -5.59
CA TYR A 183 -6.98 21.85 -4.53
C TYR A 183 -7.92 22.42 -3.44
N LYS A 184 -9.11 22.87 -3.80
CA LYS A 184 -10.13 23.27 -2.82
C LYS A 184 -10.54 22.09 -1.94
N MET A 185 -10.75 20.92 -2.53
CA MET A 185 -11.12 19.70 -1.81
C MET A 185 -10.00 19.26 -0.86
N ILE A 186 -8.74 19.22 -1.32
CA ILE A 186 -7.59 18.86 -0.48
C ILE A 186 -7.49 19.81 0.72
N ASN A 187 -7.52 21.12 0.48
CA ASN A 187 -7.42 22.13 1.54
C ASN A 187 -8.60 22.05 2.52
N TRP A 188 -9.81 21.75 2.03
CA TRP A 188 -10.98 21.59 2.89
C TRP A 188 -10.81 20.46 3.93
N TRP A 189 -10.23 19.33 3.54
CA TRP A 189 -9.92 18.24 4.46
C TRP A 189 -8.77 18.58 5.40
N LEU A 190 -7.72 19.23 4.90
CA LEU A 190 -6.60 19.69 5.73
C LEU A 190 -7.05 20.71 6.78
N ASP A 191 -7.93 21.66 6.42
CA ASP A 191 -8.53 22.64 7.34
C ASP A 191 -9.40 21.96 8.43
N LYS A 192 -9.99 20.79 8.15
CA LYS A 192 -10.71 19.99 9.14
C LYS A 192 -9.79 19.21 10.10
N GLY A 193 -8.49 19.18 9.85
CA GLY A 193 -7.51 18.52 10.73
C GLY A 193 -6.95 17.20 10.22
N VAL A 194 -7.21 16.84 8.96
CA VAL A 194 -6.48 15.74 8.28
C VAL A 194 -5.01 16.14 8.21
N SER A 195 -4.11 15.24 8.55
CA SER A 195 -2.67 15.51 8.64
C SER A 195 -1.92 15.28 7.33
N GLY A 196 -2.59 14.79 6.30
CA GLY A 196 -2.01 14.54 5.00
C GLY A 196 -2.74 13.48 4.20
N PHE A 197 -2.10 13.02 3.12
CA PHE A 197 -2.71 12.10 2.18
C PHE A 197 -1.74 11.02 1.69
N ARG A 198 -2.28 9.82 1.49
CA ARG A 198 -1.73 8.85 0.53
C ARG A 198 -2.33 9.17 -0.84
N ILE A 199 -1.50 9.23 -1.86
CA ILE A 199 -1.90 9.71 -3.18
C ILE A 199 -1.89 8.55 -4.15
N ASP A 200 -3.11 8.17 -4.56
CA ASP A 200 -3.41 7.02 -5.40
C ASP A 200 -2.99 7.24 -6.86
N ALA A 201 -2.41 6.22 -7.46
CA ALA A 201 -2.16 6.11 -8.91
C ALA A 201 -1.64 7.41 -9.56
N ILE A 202 -0.82 8.17 -8.84
CA ILE A 202 -0.52 9.58 -9.15
C ILE A 202 0.22 9.78 -10.47
N LEU A 203 0.99 8.79 -10.93
CA LEU A 203 1.69 8.89 -12.21
C LEU A 203 0.75 8.92 -13.42
N ASN A 204 -0.48 8.42 -13.25
CA ASN A 204 -1.47 8.36 -14.32
C ASN A 204 -2.14 9.71 -14.63
N ILE A 205 -2.00 10.75 -13.80
CA ILE A 205 -2.67 12.03 -14.02
C ILE A 205 -2.19 12.77 -15.27
N LYS A 206 -0.95 12.54 -15.70
CA LYS A 206 -0.40 13.10 -16.95
C LYS A 206 -0.59 12.13 -18.10
N LYS A 207 -1.14 12.62 -19.21
CA LYS A 207 -1.37 11.84 -20.42
C LYS A 207 -0.43 12.29 -21.54
N VAL A 208 -0.22 11.42 -22.52
CA VAL A 208 0.42 11.78 -23.80
C VAL A 208 -0.63 12.25 -24.80
N PHE A 209 -0.27 13.16 -25.68
CA PHE A 209 -1.16 13.70 -26.69
C PHE A 209 -0.55 13.64 -28.09
N PRO A 210 -1.37 13.47 -29.16
CA PRO A 210 -2.83 13.28 -29.13
C PRO A 210 -3.21 11.88 -28.59
N LEU A 211 -4.35 11.75 -27.93
CA LEU A 211 -4.86 10.45 -27.48
C LEU A 211 -5.39 9.63 -28.66
N GLN A 212 -6.16 10.28 -29.56
CA GLN A 212 -6.72 9.66 -30.75
C GLN A 212 -5.62 9.21 -31.72
N GLY A 213 -5.64 7.95 -32.12
CA GLY A 213 -4.66 7.37 -33.03
C GLY A 213 -3.29 7.06 -32.42
N HIS A 214 -3.11 7.26 -31.11
CA HIS A 214 -1.86 6.93 -30.42
C HIS A 214 -1.83 5.44 -30.05
N HIS A 215 -1.17 4.63 -30.85
CA HIS A 215 -1.08 3.18 -30.67
C HIS A 215 0.29 2.76 -30.18
N TYR A 216 0.32 1.79 -29.25
CA TYR A 216 1.52 1.06 -28.89
C TYR A 216 1.55 -0.31 -29.55
N PRO A 217 2.73 -0.95 -29.71
CA PRO A 217 2.80 -2.36 -30.12
C PRO A 217 2.01 -3.25 -29.17
N ALA A 218 1.15 -4.11 -29.70
CA ALA A 218 0.38 -5.03 -28.89
C ALA A 218 1.31 -5.96 -28.08
N ASP A 219 1.02 -6.12 -26.81
CA ASP A 219 1.80 -6.95 -25.87
C ASP A 219 1.13 -8.31 -25.59
N ARG A 220 -0.13 -8.49 -26.05
CA ARG A 220 -0.90 -9.73 -25.98
C ARG A 220 -1.64 -10.00 -27.29
N ASP A 221 -2.19 -11.21 -27.43
CA ASP A 221 -2.94 -11.66 -28.63
C ASP A 221 -4.27 -10.93 -28.84
N ASP A 222 -4.71 -10.14 -27.86
CA ASP A 222 -5.92 -9.30 -27.96
C ASP A 222 -5.75 -8.05 -28.86
N GLY A 223 -4.54 -7.79 -29.32
CA GLY A 223 -4.20 -6.62 -30.16
C GLY A 223 -4.07 -5.30 -29.40
N MET A 224 -4.21 -5.33 -28.07
CA MET A 224 -4.06 -4.17 -27.20
C MET A 224 -2.66 -4.11 -26.58
N ALA A 225 -2.32 -2.94 -26.06
CA ALA A 225 -1.09 -2.66 -25.32
C ALA A 225 -1.41 -2.09 -23.95
N ALA A 226 -0.64 -2.47 -22.93
CA ALA A 226 -0.82 -1.95 -21.58
C ALA A 226 -0.79 -0.42 -21.54
N CYS A 227 -1.76 0.19 -20.87
CA CYS A 227 -1.84 1.66 -20.74
C CYS A 227 -0.65 2.24 -19.96
N THR A 228 0.09 1.44 -19.21
CA THR A 228 1.33 1.84 -18.51
C THR A 228 2.40 2.40 -19.45
N ASN A 229 2.40 2.03 -20.74
CA ASN A 229 3.31 2.59 -21.73
C ASN A 229 3.21 4.11 -21.80
N MET A 230 2.00 4.67 -21.61
CA MET A 230 1.75 6.11 -21.57
C MET A 230 2.53 6.80 -20.44
N ILE A 231 2.68 6.16 -19.27
CA ILE A 231 3.40 6.74 -18.12
C ILE A 231 4.88 6.99 -18.46
N TYR A 232 5.50 6.05 -19.17
CA TYR A 232 6.91 6.17 -19.56
C TYR A 232 7.16 7.24 -20.64
N GLU A 233 6.12 7.57 -21.42
CA GLU A 233 6.21 8.56 -22.49
C GLU A 233 5.75 9.95 -22.05
N ALA A 234 4.87 10.04 -21.05
CA ALA A 234 4.30 11.31 -20.60
C ALA A 234 5.34 12.19 -19.91
N GLU A 235 5.48 13.42 -20.40
CA GLU A 235 6.39 14.42 -19.84
C GLU A 235 5.65 15.54 -19.12
N GLY A 236 6.30 16.16 -18.11
CA GLY A 236 5.78 17.37 -17.45
C GLY A 236 4.85 17.13 -16.26
N ILE A 237 4.72 15.91 -15.76
CA ILE A 237 3.92 15.60 -14.56
C ILE A 237 4.37 16.43 -13.34
N GLY A 238 5.67 16.73 -13.24
CA GLY A 238 6.25 17.50 -12.14
C GLY A 238 5.63 18.89 -11.96
N ASP A 239 5.06 19.49 -13.02
CA ASP A 239 4.40 20.80 -12.90
C ASP A 239 3.11 20.68 -12.07
N PHE A 240 2.31 19.64 -12.30
CA PHE A 240 1.09 19.38 -11.53
C PHE A 240 1.39 19.01 -10.09
N LEU A 241 2.42 18.18 -9.88
CA LEU A 241 2.82 17.73 -8.56
C LEU A 241 3.39 18.87 -7.72
N ARG A 242 4.21 19.76 -8.30
CA ARG A 242 4.69 20.98 -7.62
C ARG A 242 3.56 21.92 -7.27
N GLU A 243 2.64 22.16 -8.21
CA GLU A 243 1.48 23.01 -7.95
C GLU A 243 0.65 22.47 -6.78
N MET A 244 0.33 21.19 -6.77
CA MET A 244 -0.42 20.54 -5.67
C MET A 244 0.33 20.65 -4.33
N ARG A 245 1.62 20.34 -4.30
CA ARG A 245 2.47 20.47 -3.12
C ARG A 245 2.46 21.87 -2.55
N ASP A 246 2.73 22.87 -3.41
CA ASP A 246 2.93 24.26 -2.98
C ASP A 246 1.61 24.94 -2.59
N ARG A 247 0.48 24.50 -3.16
CA ARG A 247 -0.84 25.06 -2.88
C ARG A 247 -1.59 24.35 -1.75
N CYS A 248 -1.25 23.08 -1.47
CA CYS A 248 -2.00 22.27 -0.51
C CYS A 248 -1.11 21.75 0.63
N PHE A 249 -0.07 21.00 0.35
CA PHE A 249 0.66 20.28 1.40
C PHE A 249 1.59 21.17 2.21
N ARG A 250 2.41 21.99 1.56
CA ARG A 250 3.35 22.89 2.24
C ARG A 250 2.69 23.89 3.18
N PRO A 251 1.60 24.59 2.80
CA PRO A 251 0.94 25.54 3.69
C PRO A 251 0.42 24.93 4.98
N HIS A 252 0.04 23.65 4.95
CA HIS A 252 -0.49 22.91 6.11
C HIS A 252 0.57 22.07 6.84
N ASN A 253 1.84 22.07 6.39
CA ASN A 253 2.85 21.11 6.87
C ASN A 253 2.33 19.67 6.86
N ALA A 254 1.57 19.33 5.81
CA ALA A 254 0.90 18.05 5.65
C ALA A 254 1.87 16.99 5.13
N PHE A 255 1.72 15.76 5.62
CA PHE A 255 2.44 14.61 5.09
C PHE A 255 1.79 14.13 3.80
N SER A 256 2.60 13.82 2.80
CA SER A 256 2.14 13.21 1.56
C SER A 256 3.00 12.01 1.21
N VAL A 257 2.35 10.90 0.86
CA VAL A 257 3.03 9.70 0.38
C VAL A 257 2.46 9.30 -0.98
N GLY A 258 3.31 9.30 -2.00
CA GLY A 258 2.92 8.97 -3.36
C GLY A 258 2.96 7.45 -3.61
N GLU A 259 1.97 6.96 -4.35
CA GLU A 259 2.03 5.66 -4.99
C GLU A 259 2.75 5.80 -6.32
N VAL A 260 4.05 5.51 -6.29
CA VAL A 260 4.96 5.66 -7.44
C VAL A 260 5.55 4.29 -7.75
N PHE A 261 5.48 3.88 -9.01
CA PHE A 261 6.03 2.63 -9.51
C PHE A 261 7.07 2.88 -10.60
N ASN A 262 8.08 2.01 -10.65
CA ASN A 262 9.07 1.99 -11.73
C ASN A 262 9.83 3.31 -11.95
N GLU A 263 10.01 4.10 -10.89
CA GLU A 263 10.82 5.31 -10.91
C GLU A 263 12.28 5.01 -11.25
N THR A 264 12.89 5.88 -12.04
CA THR A 264 14.33 5.82 -12.30
C THR A 264 15.14 6.46 -11.18
N GLU A 265 16.44 6.16 -11.12
CA GLU A 265 17.33 6.77 -10.11
C GLU A 265 17.32 8.30 -10.18
N GLU A 266 17.24 8.86 -11.39
CA GLU A 266 17.22 10.30 -11.63
C GLU A 266 15.91 10.96 -11.16
N GLN A 267 14.81 10.22 -11.15
CA GLN A 267 13.49 10.71 -10.73
C GLN A 267 13.32 10.72 -9.20
N ILE A 268 14.03 9.85 -8.47
CA ILE A 268 13.88 9.76 -7.00
C ILE A 268 14.06 11.10 -6.30
N PRO A 269 15.09 11.92 -6.60
CA PRO A 269 15.25 13.23 -5.99
C PRO A 269 14.12 14.22 -6.33
N GLU A 270 13.47 14.07 -7.49
CA GLU A 270 12.33 14.89 -7.86
C GLU A 270 11.09 14.53 -7.03
N PHE A 271 10.89 13.23 -6.75
CA PHE A 271 9.75 12.77 -5.98
C PHE A 271 9.88 13.07 -4.49
N ILE A 272 11.01 12.75 -3.86
CA ILE A 272 11.18 12.75 -2.40
C ILE A 272 12.45 13.45 -1.88
N GLY A 273 13.13 14.20 -2.74
CA GLY A 273 14.28 15.03 -2.34
C GLY A 273 13.89 16.21 -1.45
N GLU A 274 14.85 17.10 -1.15
CA GLU A 274 14.64 18.27 -0.28
C GLU A 274 13.50 19.17 -0.78
N ASP A 275 13.38 19.31 -2.10
CA ASP A 275 12.29 19.99 -2.80
C ASP A 275 11.36 19.02 -3.54
N GLY A 276 11.29 17.79 -3.10
CA GLY A 276 10.50 16.73 -3.70
C GLY A 276 9.00 17.04 -3.76
N TYR A 277 8.31 16.40 -4.69
CA TYR A 277 6.86 16.54 -4.86
C TYR A 277 6.08 16.04 -3.66
N PHE A 278 6.59 14.98 -3.01
CA PHE A 278 5.99 14.32 -1.85
C PHE A 278 6.93 14.32 -0.66
N SER A 279 6.38 14.14 0.53
CA SER A 279 7.17 13.89 1.75
C SER A 279 7.89 12.55 1.67
N SER A 280 7.23 11.53 1.09
CA SER A 280 7.72 10.18 0.92
C SER A 280 7.01 9.49 -0.26
N MET A 281 7.51 8.32 -0.65
CA MET A 281 6.83 7.39 -1.55
C MET A 281 6.95 5.97 -1.01
N PHE A 282 6.07 5.07 -1.43
CA PHE A 282 6.15 3.67 -1.03
C PHE A 282 7.28 2.92 -1.72
N ASP A 283 7.90 1.98 -1.01
CA ASP A 283 8.85 1.03 -1.60
C ASP A 283 8.14 -0.22 -2.09
N PHE A 284 7.80 -0.24 -3.37
CA PHE A 284 7.19 -1.41 -4.03
C PHE A 284 8.19 -2.23 -4.86
N ARG A 285 9.46 -1.89 -4.85
CA ARG A 285 10.48 -2.51 -5.70
C ARG A 285 10.59 -4.03 -5.49
N ALA A 286 10.62 -4.47 -4.24
CA ALA A 286 10.66 -5.89 -3.93
C ALA A 286 9.41 -6.62 -4.40
N HIS A 287 8.23 -6.03 -4.19
CA HIS A 287 6.94 -6.57 -4.61
C HIS A 287 6.88 -6.73 -6.14
N SER A 288 7.16 -5.67 -6.88
CA SER A 288 7.09 -5.65 -8.34
C SER A 288 8.09 -6.60 -9.01
N SER A 289 9.17 -7.01 -8.33
CA SER A 289 10.23 -7.83 -8.91
C SER A 289 9.80 -9.22 -9.37
N GLY A 290 8.64 -9.70 -8.92
CA GLY A 290 8.07 -11.00 -9.31
C GLY A 290 6.95 -10.93 -10.35
N HIS A 291 6.50 -9.73 -10.72
CA HIS A 291 5.36 -9.54 -11.59
C HIS A 291 5.70 -9.79 -13.07
N SER A 292 4.71 -10.24 -13.82
CA SER A 292 4.76 -10.45 -15.26
C SER A 292 3.67 -9.66 -15.97
N ASP A 293 3.99 -9.04 -17.08
CA ASP A 293 3.04 -8.33 -17.94
C ASP A 293 2.02 -9.26 -18.61
N LYS A 294 2.27 -10.58 -18.58
CA LYS A 294 1.37 -11.60 -19.13
C LYS A 294 0.16 -11.89 -18.25
N GLY A 295 0.27 -11.61 -16.94
CA GLY A 295 -0.73 -11.90 -15.94
C GLY A 295 -0.20 -12.76 -14.77
N TRP A 296 -1.03 -12.94 -13.74
CA TRP A 296 -0.60 -13.63 -12.51
C TRP A 296 -0.17 -15.09 -12.69
N PHE A 297 -0.65 -15.76 -13.75
CA PHE A 297 -0.24 -17.13 -14.06
C PHE A 297 1.27 -17.25 -14.40
N ASP A 298 1.89 -16.16 -14.83
CA ASP A 298 3.32 -16.12 -15.17
C ASP A 298 4.19 -15.46 -14.09
N ASN A 299 3.59 -14.90 -13.03
CA ASN A 299 4.29 -14.30 -11.91
C ASN A 299 5.26 -15.28 -11.25
N LYS A 300 6.41 -14.79 -10.81
CA LYS A 300 7.41 -15.57 -10.06
C LYS A 300 7.38 -15.18 -8.59
N PRO A 301 7.51 -16.16 -7.67
CA PRO A 301 7.68 -15.85 -6.26
C PRO A 301 8.90 -14.98 -6.03
N VAL A 302 8.76 -13.96 -5.20
CA VAL A 302 9.90 -13.15 -4.74
C VAL A 302 10.77 -14.04 -3.85
N THR A 303 12.01 -14.30 -4.27
CA THR A 303 12.94 -15.10 -3.49
C THR A 303 13.51 -14.30 -2.30
N PRO A 304 14.01 -14.97 -1.24
CA PRO A 304 14.71 -14.30 -0.13
C PRO A 304 15.82 -13.33 -0.58
N ASN A 305 16.64 -13.75 -1.54
CA ASN A 305 17.69 -12.88 -2.07
C ASN A 305 17.12 -11.72 -2.87
N ALA A 306 16.10 -11.95 -3.70
CA ALA A 306 15.45 -10.87 -4.46
C ALA A 306 14.82 -9.82 -3.52
N TYR A 307 14.13 -10.24 -2.46
CA TYR A 307 13.60 -9.33 -1.45
C TYR A 307 14.70 -8.46 -0.83
N ARG A 308 15.76 -9.11 -0.30
CA ARG A 308 16.91 -8.42 0.28
C ARG A 308 17.56 -7.43 -0.69
N ASP A 309 17.85 -7.89 -1.92
CA ASP A 309 18.61 -7.10 -2.90
C ASP A 309 17.82 -5.87 -3.35
N ASN A 310 16.49 -5.99 -3.51
CA ASN A 310 15.63 -4.86 -3.81
C ASN A 310 15.54 -3.87 -2.64
N CYS A 311 15.37 -4.34 -1.40
CA CYS A 311 15.41 -3.47 -0.21
C CYS A 311 16.76 -2.73 -0.12
N PHE A 312 17.88 -3.41 -0.34
CA PHE A 312 19.22 -2.80 -0.30
C PHE A 312 19.41 -1.78 -1.42
N LEU A 313 18.91 -2.08 -2.62
CA LEU A 313 18.95 -1.14 -3.74
C LEU A 313 18.16 0.13 -3.41
N THR A 314 16.92 0.00 -2.94
CA THR A 314 16.11 1.15 -2.51
C THR A 314 16.85 1.98 -1.47
N GLN A 315 17.44 1.35 -0.45
CA GLN A 315 18.16 2.07 0.59
C GLN A 315 19.38 2.83 0.04
N ARG A 316 20.12 2.27 -0.93
CA ARG A 316 21.24 2.96 -1.59
C ARG A 316 20.79 4.18 -2.38
N LEU A 317 19.68 4.06 -3.08
CA LEU A 317 19.16 5.12 -3.95
C LEU A 317 18.51 6.26 -3.15
N VAL A 318 17.77 5.91 -2.11
CA VAL A 318 16.96 6.87 -1.34
C VAL A 318 17.74 7.55 -0.23
N ASN A 319 18.63 6.85 0.47
CA ASN A 319 19.36 7.40 1.63
C ASN A 319 20.05 8.75 1.38
N PRO A 320 20.68 8.99 0.22
CA PRO A 320 21.34 10.26 -0.05
C PRO A 320 20.36 11.43 -0.23
N VAL A 321 19.11 11.17 -0.62
CA VAL A 321 18.20 12.20 -1.14
C VAL A 321 16.90 12.35 -0.36
N GLY A 322 16.38 11.28 0.26
CA GLY A 322 15.04 11.31 0.84
C GLY A 322 14.84 10.33 1.99
N PHE A 323 13.54 10.05 2.24
CA PHE A 323 13.09 9.13 3.29
C PHE A 323 11.91 8.32 2.75
N ILE A 324 12.11 7.02 2.55
CA ILE A 324 11.13 6.12 1.94
C ILE A 324 10.05 5.67 2.93
N SER A 325 8.87 5.31 2.45
CA SER A 325 7.85 4.60 3.22
C SER A 325 7.96 3.10 2.96
N THR A 326 8.41 2.36 3.97
CA THR A 326 8.62 0.91 3.85
C THR A 326 7.32 0.14 4.09
N VAL A 327 7.05 -0.86 3.26
CA VAL A 327 5.81 -1.64 3.27
C VAL A 327 6.08 -3.08 2.83
N ILE A 328 5.33 -4.06 3.37
CA ILE A 328 5.36 -5.46 2.92
C ILE A 328 3.99 -5.97 2.49
N GLU A 329 2.92 -5.28 2.83
CA GLU A 329 1.56 -5.57 2.38
C GLU A 329 0.68 -4.34 2.48
N ASN A 330 -0.37 -4.30 1.70
CA ASN A 330 -1.43 -3.31 1.70
C ASN A 330 -2.75 -3.95 1.23
N HIS A 331 -3.76 -3.16 0.95
CA HIS A 331 -5.07 -3.61 0.49
C HIS A 331 -5.13 -4.05 -0.99
N ASP A 332 -4.06 -3.82 -1.76
CA ASP A 332 -3.93 -4.18 -3.18
C ASP A 332 -3.04 -5.40 -3.40
N GLU A 333 -2.61 -6.04 -2.30
CA GLU A 333 -1.71 -7.17 -2.30
C GLU A 333 -2.33 -8.37 -1.56
N SER A 334 -1.74 -9.54 -1.74
CA SER A 334 -1.95 -10.64 -0.80
C SER A 334 -1.20 -10.37 0.52
N ARG A 335 -1.42 -11.18 1.55
CA ARG A 335 -0.72 -11.01 2.83
C ARG A 335 0.79 -11.12 2.67
N GLY A 336 1.54 -10.16 3.20
CA GLY A 336 2.99 -10.07 3.04
C GLY A 336 3.74 -11.29 3.56
N VAL A 337 3.27 -11.90 4.65
CA VAL A 337 3.84 -13.15 5.16
C VAL A 337 3.73 -14.28 4.13
N ASN A 338 2.67 -14.35 3.34
CA ASN A 338 2.51 -15.35 2.27
C ASN A 338 3.27 -14.97 0.99
N SER A 339 3.54 -13.68 0.77
CA SER A 339 4.30 -13.21 -0.39
C SER A 339 5.79 -13.48 -0.24
N TYR A 340 6.32 -13.33 0.98
CA TYR A 340 7.77 -13.35 1.23
C TYR A 340 8.27 -14.57 2.00
N ILE A 341 7.39 -15.34 2.64
CA ILE A 341 7.77 -16.57 3.36
C ILE A 341 7.12 -17.77 2.65
N PRO A 342 7.88 -18.84 2.35
CA PRO A 342 7.29 -20.08 1.85
C PRO A 342 6.20 -20.60 2.79
N THR A 343 5.08 -21.06 2.24
CA THR A 343 3.92 -21.46 3.04
C THR A 343 4.25 -22.54 4.09
N GLU A 344 5.13 -23.46 3.76
CA GLU A 344 5.60 -24.54 4.64
C GLU A 344 6.49 -24.04 5.79
N ASP A 345 7.00 -22.83 5.70
CA ASP A 345 7.86 -22.20 6.72
C ASP A 345 7.11 -21.14 7.56
N LEU A 346 5.82 -20.92 7.28
CA LEU A 346 5.01 -19.95 8.03
C LEU A 346 4.84 -20.38 9.49
N ASN A 347 5.39 -19.58 10.38
CA ASN A 347 5.27 -19.70 11.83
C ASN A 347 5.59 -18.35 12.48
N ASP A 348 5.44 -18.24 13.80
CA ASP A 348 5.64 -16.97 14.50
C ASP A 348 7.07 -16.44 14.38
N SER A 349 8.08 -17.29 14.30
CA SER A 349 9.48 -16.85 14.10
C SER A 349 9.68 -16.22 12.72
N SER A 350 9.14 -16.83 11.65
CA SER A 350 9.25 -16.29 10.30
C SER A 350 8.44 -14.99 10.12
N LYS A 351 7.29 -14.85 10.80
CA LYS A 351 6.50 -13.62 10.83
C LYS A 351 7.22 -12.48 11.56
N LYS A 352 7.84 -12.77 12.70
CA LYS A 352 8.69 -11.82 13.45
C LYS A 352 9.96 -11.46 12.68
N PHE A 353 10.53 -12.40 11.93
CA PHE A 353 11.66 -12.15 11.05
C PHE A 353 11.33 -11.06 10.04
N ILE A 354 10.26 -11.23 9.24
CA ILE A 354 9.92 -10.24 8.22
C ILE A 354 9.51 -8.89 8.82
N ALA A 355 8.88 -8.90 10.02
CA ALA A 355 8.60 -7.68 10.77
C ALA A 355 9.88 -6.90 11.12
N THR A 356 10.94 -7.59 11.56
CA THR A 356 12.24 -6.97 11.84
C THR A 356 12.85 -6.39 10.58
N MET A 357 12.82 -7.14 9.47
CA MET A 357 13.40 -6.69 8.19
C MET A 357 12.67 -5.44 7.67
N LEU A 358 11.37 -5.33 7.87
CA LEU A 358 10.60 -4.13 7.54
C LEU A 358 10.95 -2.94 8.46
N MET A 359 10.82 -3.15 9.77
CA MET A 359 10.86 -2.07 10.76
C MET A 359 12.24 -1.47 10.99
N MET A 360 13.30 -2.21 10.68
CA MET A 360 14.69 -1.78 10.87
C MET A 360 15.31 -1.15 9.62
N GLN A 361 14.63 -1.09 8.49
CA GLN A 361 15.06 -0.26 7.36
C GLN A 361 14.99 1.23 7.71
N ARG A 362 15.78 2.05 7.01
CA ARG A 362 15.70 3.51 7.16
C ARG A 362 14.50 4.01 6.35
N GLY A 363 13.47 4.46 7.04
CA GLY A 363 12.22 4.88 6.42
C GLY A 363 11.10 5.04 7.44
N LEU A 364 9.92 5.43 6.95
CA LEU A 364 8.67 5.42 7.69
C LEU A 364 7.97 4.07 7.46
N PRO A 365 7.92 3.18 8.45
CA PRO A 365 7.27 1.90 8.27
C PRO A 365 5.74 2.06 8.29
N PHE A 366 5.07 1.42 7.32
CA PHE A 366 3.63 1.23 7.28
C PHE A 366 3.30 -0.21 7.65
N ILE A 367 2.45 -0.39 8.64
CA ILE A 367 1.89 -1.68 9.05
C ILE A 367 0.45 -1.73 8.52
N TYR A 368 0.11 -2.78 7.80
CA TYR A 368 -1.26 -2.98 7.32
C TYR A 368 -2.10 -3.71 8.39
N GLN A 369 -3.40 -3.41 8.49
CA GLN A 369 -4.29 -4.07 9.46
C GLN A 369 -4.20 -5.60 9.42
N GLY A 370 -3.92 -6.20 10.58
CA GLY A 370 -3.72 -7.64 10.72
C GLY A 370 -2.30 -8.14 10.49
N GLN A 371 -1.42 -7.32 9.91
CA GLN A 371 -0.01 -7.64 9.78
C GLN A 371 0.65 -7.84 11.14
N GLU A 372 0.29 -7.01 12.13
CA GLU A 372 0.82 -7.04 13.48
C GLU A 372 0.49 -8.31 14.27
N ILE A 373 -0.54 -9.04 13.86
CA ILE A 373 -0.88 -10.35 14.44
C ILE A 373 -0.52 -11.51 13.51
N GLY A 374 0.12 -11.21 12.36
CA GLY A 374 0.53 -12.20 11.39
C GLY A 374 -0.63 -12.90 10.67
N MET A 375 -1.67 -12.15 10.26
CA MET A 375 -2.74 -12.69 9.42
C MET A 375 -2.18 -13.27 8.13
N GLU A 376 -2.79 -14.34 7.66
CA GLU A 376 -2.39 -15.14 6.50
C GLU A 376 -3.44 -15.06 5.40
N ASN A 377 -3.07 -15.45 4.17
CA ASN A 377 -4.01 -15.60 3.07
C ASN A 377 -5.15 -16.57 3.46
N VAL A 378 -6.35 -16.27 2.96
CA VAL A 378 -7.49 -17.19 3.00
C VAL A 378 -7.43 -18.12 1.79
N ILE A 379 -8.08 -19.29 1.87
CA ILE A 379 -8.25 -20.17 0.72
C ILE A 379 -9.70 -20.05 0.25
N PHE A 380 -9.89 -19.47 -0.94
CA PHE A 380 -11.16 -19.50 -1.65
C PHE A 380 -11.32 -20.87 -2.33
N HIS A 381 -12.49 -21.48 -2.19
CA HIS A 381 -12.80 -22.80 -2.75
C HIS A 381 -13.51 -22.70 -4.10
N ASP A 382 -14.11 -21.56 -4.39
CA ASP A 382 -14.77 -21.24 -5.65
C ASP A 382 -14.58 -19.76 -5.99
N ILE A 383 -14.47 -19.47 -7.28
CA ILE A 383 -14.25 -18.08 -7.75
C ILE A 383 -15.41 -17.14 -7.38
N SER A 384 -16.61 -17.67 -7.13
CA SER A 384 -17.76 -16.89 -6.68
C SER A 384 -17.66 -16.35 -5.25
N GLU A 385 -16.66 -16.82 -4.47
CA GLU A 385 -16.34 -16.29 -3.14
C GLU A 385 -15.49 -15.00 -3.20
N VAL A 386 -14.96 -14.66 -4.37
CA VAL A 386 -14.08 -13.51 -4.61
C VAL A 386 -14.92 -12.31 -5.03
N ASP A 387 -14.63 -11.15 -4.47
CA ASP A 387 -15.29 -9.88 -4.79
C ASP A 387 -14.39 -8.94 -5.64
N ASP A 388 -13.07 -9.12 -5.58
CA ASP A 388 -12.10 -8.29 -6.26
C ASP A 388 -12.12 -8.42 -7.79
N ILE A 389 -12.37 -7.29 -8.48
CA ILE A 389 -12.46 -7.23 -9.96
C ILE A 389 -11.16 -7.63 -10.66
N SER A 390 -10.00 -7.27 -10.09
CA SER A 390 -8.69 -7.66 -10.64
C SER A 390 -8.48 -9.17 -10.56
N THR A 391 -8.85 -9.79 -9.46
CA THR A 391 -8.78 -11.24 -9.27
C THR A 391 -9.68 -11.99 -10.25
N LEU A 392 -10.90 -11.46 -10.51
CA LEU A 392 -11.83 -12.05 -11.47
C LEU A 392 -11.30 -11.97 -12.90
N ASP A 393 -10.66 -10.87 -13.28
CA ASP A 393 -10.01 -10.70 -14.59
C ASP A 393 -8.82 -11.65 -14.75
N GLU A 394 -7.94 -11.72 -13.77
CA GLU A 394 -6.76 -12.60 -13.78
C GLU A 394 -7.13 -14.09 -13.78
N TYR A 395 -8.24 -14.47 -13.12
CA TYR A 395 -8.78 -15.83 -13.23
C TYR A 395 -9.20 -16.14 -14.68
N LYS A 396 -9.88 -15.21 -15.35
CA LYS A 396 -10.27 -15.35 -16.75
C LYS A 396 -9.05 -15.44 -17.68
N ILE A 397 -8.05 -14.57 -17.48
CA ILE A 397 -6.79 -14.58 -18.22
C ILE A 397 -6.10 -15.94 -18.10
N ALA A 398 -6.04 -16.52 -16.90
CA ALA A 398 -5.46 -17.85 -16.70
C ALA A 398 -6.20 -18.93 -17.49
N LEU A 399 -7.54 -18.92 -17.49
CA LEU A 399 -8.35 -19.85 -18.30
C LEU A 399 -8.10 -19.68 -19.80
N GLU A 400 -8.02 -18.45 -20.30
CA GLU A 400 -7.72 -18.14 -21.70
C GLU A 400 -6.33 -18.62 -22.11
N ASN A 401 -5.37 -18.69 -21.18
CA ASN A 401 -4.03 -19.25 -21.37
C ASN A 401 -3.96 -20.78 -21.15
N GLY A 402 -5.10 -21.46 -21.09
CA GLY A 402 -5.17 -22.91 -21.08
C GLY A 402 -5.07 -23.58 -19.71
N TYR A 403 -5.08 -22.83 -18.61
CA TYR A 403 -5.14 -23.40 -17.26
C TYR A 403 -6.54 -23.94 -16.97
N SER A 404 -6.62 -25.04 -16.24
CA SER A 404 -7.89 -25.55 -15.71
C SER A 404 -8.47 -24.62 -14.65
N LYS A 405 -9.78 -24.72 -14.37
CA LYS A 405 -10.42 -23.94 -13.30
C LYS A 405 -9.74 -24.11 -11.94
N GLU A 406 -9.28 -25.34 -11.64
CA GLU A 406 -8.58 -25.63 -10.39
C GLU A 406 -7.20 -24.94 -10.33
N GLU A 407 -6.45 -24.98 -11.42
CA GLU A 407 -5.15 -24.30 -11.50
C GLU A 407 -5.30 -22.79 -11.46
N ALA A 408 -6.26 -22.23 -12.21
CA ALA A 408 -6.57 -20.81 -12.17
C ALA A 408 -6.96 -20.35 -10.76
N LEU A 409 -7.77 -21.15 -10.05
CA LEU A 409 -8.14 -20.85 -8.66
C LEU A 409 -6.93 -20.88 -7.71
N LYS A 410 -5.99 -21.81 -7.90
CA LYS A 410 -4.73 -21.83 -7.13
C LYS A 410 -3.88 -20.57 -7.35
N ILE A 411 -3.82 -20.10 -8.61
CA ILE A 411 -3.11 -18.87 -8.96
C ILE A 411 -3.74 -17.67 -8.23
N VAL A 412 -5.05 -17.48 -8.37
CA VAL A 412 -5.72 -16.33 -7.76
C VAL A 412 -5.72 -16.39 -6.23
N ASN A 413 -5.81 -17.56 -5.62
CA ASN A 413 -5.66 -17.74 -4.18
C ASN A 413 -4.33 -17.21 -3.64
N ARG A 414 -3.30 -17.26 -4.47
CA ARG A 414 -1.99 -16.75 -4.07
C ARG A 414 -1.91 -15.23 -4.11
N TYR A 415 -2.48 -14.61 -5.14
CA TYR A 415 -2.25 -13.20 -5.46
C TYR A 415 -3.47 -12.30 -5.25
N SER A 416 -4.65 -12.87 -4.97
CA SER A 416 -5.87 -12.10 -4.77
C SER A 416 -5.72 -11.02 -3.72
N ARG A 417 -6.16 -9.81 -4.06
CA ARG A 417 -6.24 -8.67 -3.13
C ARG A 417 -7.23 -8.95 -1.98
N ASP A 418 -8.23 -9.80 -2.21
CA ASP A 418 -9.20 -10.16 -1.17
C ASP A 418 -8.56 -10.91 0.02
N ASN A 419 -7.39 -11.50 -0.15
CA ASN A 419 -6.60 -12.05 0.96
C ASN A 419 -6.31 -10.99 2.04
N ALA A 420 -5.92 -9.78 1.64
CA ALA A 420 -5.68 -8.67 2.56
C ALA A 420 -6.99 -7.97 2.99
N ARG A 421 -8.08 -8.14 2.25
CA ARG A 421 -9.39 -7.51 2.50
C ARG A 421 -10.31 -8.34 3.39
N THR A 422 -9.90 -9.55 3.80
CA THR A 422 -10.64 -10.34 4.80
C THR A 422 -10.76 -9.57 6.13
N PRO A 423 -11.87 -9.76 6.89
CA PRO A 423 -12.08 -9.08 8.15
C PRO A 423 -10.95 -9.26 9.15
N MET A 424 -10.64 -8.17 9.88
CA MET A 424 -9.66 -8.17 10.98
C MET A 424 -10.07 -9.15 12.06
N GLN A 425 -9.09 -9.91 12.56
CA GLN A 425 -9.29 -10.98 13.54
C GLN A 425 -9.06 -10.46 14.98
N TRP A 426 -10.13 -9.94 15.61
CA TRP A 426 -10.05 -9.34 16.95
C TRP A 426 -10.05 -10.37 18.06
N SER A 427 -10.83 -11.46 17.94
CA SER A 427 -10.98 -12.49 18.96
C SER A 427 -11.27 -13.87 18.37
N SER A 428 -11.29 -14.89 19.21
CA SER A 428 -11.73 -16.24 18.84
C SER A 428 -13.26 -16.41 18.80
N GLU A 429 -14.04 -15.36 19.03
CA GLU A 429 -15.49 -15.37 18.96
C GLU A 429 -15.97 -15.45 17.50
N LYS A 430 -17.29 -15.73 17.35
CA LYS A 430 -17.91 -15.80 16.03
C LYS A 430 -17.54 -14.57 15.19
N GLU A 431 -17.31 -14.80 13.89
CA GLU A 431 -16.87 -13.78 12.91
C GLU A 431 -15.64 -13.01 13.39
N ALA A 432 -14.74 -13.70 14.13
CA ALA A 432 -13.50 -13.15 14.67
C ALA A 432 -13.69 -11.89 15.55
N GLY A 433 -14.88 -11.66 16.10
CA GLY A 433 -15.22 -10.42 16.82
C GLY A 433 -15.25 -9.17 15.93
N PHE A 434 -15.18 -9.33 14.61
CA PHE A 434 -15.26 -8.23 13.64
C PHE A 434 -16.68 -7.64 13.59
N THR A 435 -17.69 -8.51 13.50
CA THR A 435 -19.12 -8.14 13.35
C THR A 435 -20.01 -9.08 14.14
N THR A 436 -21.22 -8.64 14.47
CA THR A 436 -22.31 -9.49 14.97
C THR A 436 -23.22 -9.99 13.84
N GLY A 437 -23.07 -9.44 12.64
CA GLY A 437 -23.79 -9.82 11.44
C GLY A 437 -23.04 -10.81 10.55
N LYS A 438 -23.41 -10.87 9.27
CA LYS A 438 -22.67 -11.63 8.25
C LYS A 438 -21.63 -10.71 7.62
N PRO A 439 -20.32 -11.03 7.69
CA PRO A 439 -19.30 -10.20 7.07
C PRO A 439 -19.41 -10.21 5.55
N TRP A 440 -19.00 -9.12 4.91
CA TRP A 440 -19.05 -8.94 3.45
C TRP A 440 -18.10 -9.88 2.69
N LEU A 441 -16.93 -10.19 3.29
CA LEU A 441 -16.02 -11.27 2.88
C LEU A 441 -15.93 -12.30 4.00
N PRO A 442 -15.67 -13.59 3.67
CA PRO A 442 -15.45 -14.61 4.68
C PRO A 442 -14.30 -14.26 5.64
N VAL A 443 -14.49 -14.53 6.92
CA VAL A 443 -13.39 -14.47 7.90
C VAL A 443 -12.47 -15.68 7.67
N ASN A 444 -11.15 -15.46 7.72
CA ASN A 444 -10.20 -16.57 7.62
C ASN A 444 -10.42 -17.55 8.80
N PRO A 445 -10.66 -18.85 8.56
CA PRO A 445 -10.96 -19.83 9.61
C PRO A 445 -9.88 -19.94 10.69
N ASN A 446 -8.66 -19.48 10.43
CA ASN A 446 -7.56 -19.50 11.41
C ASN A 446 -7.70 -18.45 12.53
N TYR A 447 -8.77 -17.64 12.54
CA TYR A 447 -9.02 -16.61 13.56
C TYR A 447 -9.10 -17.18 14.99
N THR A 448 -9.43 -18.45 15.14
CA THR A 448 -9.44 -19.13 16.43
C THR A 448 -8.04 -19.24 17.05
N ARG A 449 -6.99 -19.17 16.22
CA ARG A 449 -5.57 -19.24 16.60
C ARG A 449 -4.86 -17.89 16.43
N ILE A 450 -5.14 -17.19 15.35
CA ILE A 450 -4.53 -15.88 15.03
C ILE A 450 -5.56 -14.80 15.31
N ASN A 451 -5.46 -14.12 16.45
CA ASN A 451 -6.34 -13.00 16.79
C ASN A 451 -5.68 -12.08 17.82
N VAL A 452 -6.16 -10.84 17.88
CA VAL A 452 -5.65 -9.81 18.79
C VAL A 452 -5.77 -10.24 20.25
N GLU A 453 -6.97 -10.69 20.68
CA GLU A 453 -7.23 -11.00 22.10
C GLU A 453 -6.30 -12.05 22.69
N SER A 454 -6.00 -13.10 21.94
CA SER A 454 -5.07 -14.15 22.37
C SER A 454 -3.63 -13.65 22.42
N GLN A 455 -3.23 -12.86 21.42
CA GLN A 455 -1.85 -12.37 21.30
C GLN A 455 -1.53 -11.23 22.27
N GLU A 456 -2.51 -10.44 22.70
CA GLU A 456 -2.30 -9.43 23.76
C GLU A 456 -1.95 -10.06 25.12
N LYS A 457 -2.34 -11.30 25.35
CA LYS A 457 -2.07 -12.05 26.59
C LYS A 457 -0.74 -12.82 26.54
N ASP A 458 -0.13 -12.92 25.37
CA ASP A 458 1.09 -13.67 25.13
C ASP A 458 2.28 -12.72 24.88
N PRO A 459 3.26 -12.64 25.82
CA PRO A 459 4.44 -11.79 25.66
C PRO A 459 5.34 -12.23 24.48
N ASP A 460 5.23 -13.49 24.05
CA ASP A 460 6.02 -14.05 22.96
C ASP A 460 5.27 -14.03 21.61
N SER A 461 4.09 -13.41 21.55
CA SER A 461 3.28 -13.31 20.33
C SER A 461 3.92 -12.42 19.25
N VAL A 462 3.42 -12.53 18.03
CA VAL A 462 3.79 -11.64 16.92
C VAL A 462 3.41 -10.19 17.25
N LEU A 463 2.24 -9.96 17.84
CA LEU A 463 1.77 -8.65 18.29
C LEU A 463 2.72 -8.01 19.32
N SER A 464 3.11 -8.77 20.35
CA SER A 464 4.05 -8.29 21.37
C SER A 464 5.41 -7.93 20.76
N TYR A 465 5.83 -8.68 19.77
CA TYR A 465 7.07 -8.40 19.04
C TYR A 465 6.98 -7.12 18.19
N TYR A 466 5.87 -6.88 17.50
CA TYR A 466 5.64 -5.60 16.80
C TYR A 466 5.62 -4.41 17.76
N LYS A 467 4.98 -4.55 18.94
CA LYS A 467 5.03 -3.52 20.00
C LYS A 467 6.48 -3.19 20.40
N ALA A 468 7.32 -4.21 20.56
CA ALA A 468 8.74 -4.01 20.88
C ALA A 468 9.50 -3.28 19.76
N LEU A 469 9.27 -3.66 18.49
CA LEU A 469 9.88 -2.97 17.33
C LEU A 469 9.42 -1.50 17.22
N CYS A 470 8.14 -1.21 17.43
CA CYS A 470 7.63 0.16 17.46
C CYS A 470 8.28 0.97 18.60
N ALA A 471 8.45 0.34 19.76
CA ALA A 471 9.07 0.99 20.92
C ALA A 471 10.54 1.38 20.66
N LEU A 472 11.31 0.58 19.92
CA LEU A 472 12.70 0.90 19.58
C LEU A 472 12.84 2.23 18.83
N ARG A 473 11.89 2.55 17.94
CA ARG A 473 11.89 3.82 17.20
C ARG A 473 11.62 5.04 18.09
N LYS A 474 11.01 4.85 19.25
CA LYS A 474 10.56 5.92 20.17
C LYS A 474 11.47 6.11 21.37
N GLN A 475 12.28 5.10 21.70
CA GLN A 475 13.23 5.19 22.83
C GLN A 475 14.33 6.19 22.50
N GLU A 476 14.49 7.22 23.34
CA GLU A 476 15.48 8.29 23.16
C GLU A 476 16.91 7.78 23.01
N GLU A 477 17.21 6.65 23.65
CA GLU A 477 18.51 5.98 23.56
C GLU A 477 18.82 5.40 22.17
N TYR A 478 17.78 4.94 21.44
CA TYR A 478 17.93 4.20 20.17
C TYR A 478 17.42 4.96 18.96
N LYS A 479 16.50 5.90 19.18
CA LYS A 479 15.75 6.60 18.13
C LYS A 479 16.65 7.19 17.05
N GLU A 480 17.75 7.84 17.44
CA GLU A 480 18.65 8.47 16.49
C GLU A 480 19.21 7.43 15.49
N ALA A 481 19.74 6.31 15.97
CA ALA A 481 20.30 5.28 15.10
C ALA A 481 19.23 4.50 14.33
N VAL A 482 18.10 4.18 14.97
CA VAL A 482 17.02 3.42 14.33
C VAL A 482 16.30 4.23 13.24
N VAL A 483 16.07 5.53 13.45
CA VAL A 483 15.35 6.38 12.49
C VAL A 483 16.30 6.98 11.47
N TYR A 484 17.34 7.67 11.92
CA TYR A 484 18.20 8.49 11.07
C TYR A 484 19.54 7.84 10.71
N GLY A 485 19.96 6.81 11.46
CA GLY A 485 21.23 6.13 11.23
C GLY A 485 21.40 5.68 9.78
N GLU A 486 22.62 5.75 9.30
CA GLU A 486 22.99 5.28 7.98
C GLU A 486 22.68 3.78 7.83
N PHE A 487 22.10 3.41 6.70
CA PHE A 487 21.87 2.02 6.34
C PHE A 487 23.06 1.50 5.54
N ILE A 488 23.76 0.50 6.08
CA ILE A 488 24.95 -0.05 5.44
C ILE A 488 24.75 -1.56 5.29
N PRO A 489 24.59 -2.10 4.08
CA PRO A 489 24.53 -3.54 3.84
C PRO A 489 25.73 -4.29 4.40
N PHE A 490 25.49 -5.47 4.94
CA PHE A 490 26.53 -6.34 5.47
C PHE A 490 26.34 -7.76 4.95
N LEU A 491 27.43 -8.44 4.54
CA LEU A 491 27.41 -9.81 3.99
C LEU A 491 26.37 -10.00 2.88
N GLU A 492 26.18 -9.02 2.04
CA GLU A 492 25.13 -8.98 1.01
C GLU A 492 25.26 -10.05 -0.08
N GLN A 493 26.43 -10.68 -0.22
CA GLN A 493 26.65 -11.81 -1.15
C GLN A 493 26.29 -13.18 -0.54
N GLU A 494 25.99 -13.21 0.77
CA GLU A 494 25.64 -14.46 1.45
C GLU A 494 24.22 -14.90 1.09
N ASP A 495 24.08 -16.14 0.62
CA ASP A 495 22.79 -16.71 0.20
C ASP A 495 21.78 -16.68 1.37
N ARG A 496 20.60 -16.10 1.14
CA ARG A 496 19.49 -16.02 2.11
C ARG A 496 19.91 -15.48 3.49
N LEU A 497 20.80 -14.50 3.51
CA LEU A 497 21.12 -13.70 4.69
C LEU A 497 20.76 -12.25 4.38
N MET A 498 19.92 -11.65 5.22
CA MET A 498 19.63 -10.22 5.17
C MET A 498 20.27 -9.57 6.39
N ALA A 499 21.39 -8.88 6.20
CA ALA A 499 22.15 -8.26 7.27
C ALA A 499 22.59 -6.85 6.89
N PHE A 500 22.48 -5.93 7.84
CA PHE A 500 22.83 -4.53 7.63
C PHE A 500 23.07 -3.79 8.95
N TYR A 501 23.89 -2.75 8.88
CA TYR A 501 24.08 -1.83 10.00
C TYR A 501 23.10 -0.66 9.91
N ARG A 502 22.69 -0.16 11.09
CA ARG A 502 22.09 1.14 11.30
C ARG A 502 23.08 1.95 12.14
N LYS A 503 23.87 2.77 11.47
CA LYS A 503 24.96 3.53 12.07
C LYS A 503 24.52 4.94 12.40
N GLY A 504 24.27 5.19 13.67
CA GLY A 504 24.00 6.51 14.21
C GLY A 504 25.26 7.22 14.69
N GLU A 505 25.11 8.43 15.23
CA GLU A 505 26.22 9.22 15.78
C GLU A 505 26.81 8.60 17.06
N LYS A 506 25.97 8.01 17.90
CA LYS A 506 26.35 7.48 19.22
C LYS A 506 26.27 5.96 19.30
N LYS A 507 25.42 5.35 18.52
CA LYS A 507 25.16 3.91 18.56
C LYS A 507 25.14 3.33 17.15
N THR A 508 25.61 2.10 17.07
CA THR A 508 25.51 1.29 15.85
C THR A 508 24.75 0.01 16.17
N PHE A 509 23.72 -0.27 15.39
CA PHE A 509 23.04 -1.54 15.43
C PHE A 509 23.44 -2.39 14.24
N LEU A 510 23.65 -3.67 14.47
CA LEU A 510 23.73 -4.70 13.45
C LEU A 510 22.44 -5.50 13.48
N VAL A 511 21.73 -5.52 12.39
CA VAL A 511 20.56 -6.37 12.18
C VAL A 511 21.00 -7.59 11.39
N LEU A 512 20.74 -8.77 11.93
CA LEU A 512 21.04 -10.05 11.29
C LEU A 512 19.73 -10.81 11.07
N GLY A 513 19.51 -11.28 9.84
CA GLY A 513 18.35 -12.07 9.50
C GLY A 513 18.71 -13.32 8.71
N ASN A 514 18.49 -14.50 9.29
CA ASN A 514 18.65 -15.77 8.60
C ASN A 514 17.38 -16.13 7.82
N TYR A 515 17.33 -15.83 6.54
CA TYR A 515 16.13 -15.93 5.70
C TYR A 515 16.00 -17.34 5.09
N ARG A 516 16.13 -18.36 5.94
CA ARG A 516 15.96 -19.77 5.58
C ARG A 516 15.67 -20.62 6.83
N LYS A 517 15.25 -21.85 6.61
CA LYS A 517 14.88 -22.79 7.68
C LYS A 517 16.10 -23.38 8.42
N GLU A 518 17.21 -23.56 7.69
CA GLU A 518 18.41 -24.15 8.26
C GLU A 518 19.19 -23.14 9.10
N GLU A 519 19.85 -23.64 10.15
CA GLU A 519 20.77 -22.85 10.96
C GLU A 519 21.98 -22.37 10.15
N ARG A 520 22.56 -21.26 10.57
CA ARG A 520 23.87 -20.80 10.07
C ARG A 520 24.68 -20.13 11.16
N GLU A 521 25.99 -20.13 11.00
CA GLU A 521 26.92 -19.36 11.82
C GLU A 521 27.42 -18.15 11.04
N VAL A 522 27.46 -16.99 11.72
CA VAL A 522 27.99 -15.73 11.20
C VAL A 522 29.02 -15.18 12.16
N GLU A 523 30.18 -14.77 11.64
CA GLU A 523 31.20 -14.06 12.41
C GLU A 523 31.02 -12.55 12.22
N ILE A 524 30.94 -11.82 13.32
CA ILE A 524 30.69 -10.38 13.34
C ILE A 524 32.02 -9.67 13.54
N PRO A 525 32.37 -8.68 12.70
CA PRO A 525 33.52 -7.83 12.97
C PRO A 525 33.24 -6.91 14.16
N GLY A 526 34.17 -6.82 15.10
CA GLY A 526 34.02 -5.97 16.27
C GLY A 526 33.41 -6.68 17.49
N THR A 527 32.95 -5.88 18.45
CA THR A 527 32.47 -6.35 19.75
C THR A 527 30.95 -6.20 19.85
N ILE A 528 30.28 -7.27 20.24
CA ILE A 528 28.85 -7.23 20.58
C ILE A 528 28.71 -6.67 22.00
N LYS A 529 28.05 -5.52 22.12
CA LYS A 529 27.80 -4.89 23.43
C LYS A 529 26.54 -5.46 24.10
N LYS A 530 25.48 -5.65 23.31
CA LYS A 530 24.18 -6.01 23.84
C LYS A 530 23.28 -6.62 22.75
N VAL A 531 22.48 -7.60 23.13
CA VAL A 531 21.31 -8.02 22.36
C VAL A 531 20.17 -7.04 22.68
N VAL A 532 19.69 -6.34 21.66
CA VAL A 532 18.60 -5.35 21.80
C VAL A 532 17.25 -6.01 21.64
N LEU A 533 17.09 -6.85 20.62
CA LEU A 533 15.88 -7.62 20.36
C LEU A 533 16.24 -8.88 19.57
N SER A 534 15.54 -9.97 19.87
CA SER A 534 15.60 -11.22 19.10
C SER A 534 14.22 -11.87 19.07
N ASN A 535 13.86 -12.52 17.97
CA ASN A 535 12.61 -13.27 17.85
C ASN A 535 12.70 -14.72 18.39
N VAL A 536 13.90 -15.19 18.71
CA VAL A 536 14.19 -16.47 19.36
C VAL A 536 15.32 -16.30 20.37
N GLU A 537 15.59 -17.30 21.21
CA GLU A 537 16.71 -17.25 22.16
C GLU A 537 18.06 -17.16 21.42
N PRO A 538 18.83 -16.07 21.57
CA PRO A 538 20.06 -15.85 20.81
C PRO A 538 21.19 -16.74 21.27
N ARG A 539 21.99 -17.27 20.34
CA ARG A 539 23.16 -18.12 20.63
C ARG A 539 24.44 -17.42 20.16
N ILE A 540 25.11 -16.77 21.11
CA ILE A 540 26.31 -15.93 20.86
C ILE A 540 27.49 -16.46 21.66
N ASN A 541 28.65 -16.59 21.00
CA ASN A 541 29.93 -16.96 21.60
C ASN A 541 31.04 -16.02 21.09
N GLY A 542 31.37 -15.02 21.87
CA GLY A 542 32.29 -13.94 21.46
C GLY A 542 31.70 -13.16 20.28
N ASN A 543 32.38 -13.17 19.14
CA ASN A 543 31.93 -12.53 17.90
C ASN A 543 31.21 -13.50 16.92
N ARG A 544 30.99 -14.75 17.34
CA ARG A 544 30.28 -15.76 16.55
C ARG A 544 28.83 -15.85 16.99
N VAL A 545 27.94 -15.74 16.03
CA VAL A 545 26.49 -15.83 16.22
C VAL A 545 25.97 -17.05 15.44
N LYS A 546 25.32 -17.95 16.15
CA LYS A 546 24.65 -19.10 15.54
C LYS A 546 23.16 -18.79 15.41
N LEU A 547 22.74 -18.44 14.20
CA LEU A 547 21.36 -18.10 13.86
C LEU A 547 20.51 -19.35 13.62
N SER A 548 19.36 -19.43 14.27
CA SER A 548 18.30 -20.42 13.97
C SER A 548 17.62 -20.07 12.63
N GLY A 549 16.76 -20.97 12.13
CA GLY A 549 15.92 -20.69 10.97
C GLY A 549 14.98 -19.51 11.23
N TYR A 550 14.93 -18.57 10.30
CA TYR A 550 14.15 -17.33 10.42
C TYR A 550 14.43 -16.53 11.70
N GLU A 551 15.64 -16.65 12.25
CA GLU A 551 16.06 -15.76 13.33
C GLU A 551 16.36 -14.36 12.81
N ALA A 552 15.78 -13.36 13.49
CA ALA A 552 16.09 -11.96 13.34
C ALA A 552 16.65 -11.42 14.66
N LEU A 553 17.84 -10.84 14.59
CA LEU A 553 18.61 -10.42 15.77
C LEU A 553 19.08 -8.97 15.59
N ILE A 554 18.77 -8.11 16.56
CA ILE A 554 19.25 -6.72 16.62
C ILE A 554 20.30 -6.64 17.70
N LEU A 555 21.52 -6.30 17.32
CA LEU A 555 22.68 -6.19 18.20
C LEU A 555 23.17 -4.74 18.27
N GLU A 556 23.47 -4.25 19.46
CA GLU A 556 24.32 -3.05 19.63
C GLU A 556 25.78 -3.51 19.52
N VAL A 557 26.53 -2.91 18.60
CA VAL A 557 27.92 -3.26 18.29
C VAL A 557 28.83 -2.05 18.36
N GLU A 558 30.15 -2.36 18.51
CA GLU A 558 31.22 -1.35 18.53
C GLU A 558 32.03 -1.40 17.25
#